data_0f27924e77f93d5a8969357384381e65
#
_entry.id   0f27924e77f93d5a8969357384381e65
#
_cell.length_a   1.000
_cell.length_b   1.000
_cell.length_c   1.000
_cell.angle_alpha   90.00
_cell.angle_beta   90.00
_cell.angle_gamma   90.00
#
_symmetry.space_group_name_H-M   'P 1'
#
loop_
_entity.id
_entity.type
_entity.pdbx_description
1 polymer ?
#
loop_
_entity_poly.entity_id
_entity_poly.type
_entity_poly.pdbx_seq_one_letter_code
_entity_poly.pdbx_strand_id
1 'polypeptide(L)'
;MLKITLATGNLHKVEEINLIAKEYNIEFVLPEGEFNPVEDGVNFLENAYCKANFASKSQATDLYLADDSGLCVEALDGAPGIHSARYAPSAKERINKLLNVMQGIKERNAKFVCAMVIVDKEGRILFEVQKECHGAILEEERGCGGFGYDPIFFVTSQNLSMAELSKEQKAQVSHRALALNEVLMWLKNNYVK
;
A
#
# COMPACT_ATOMS: atom_id res chain seq x y z
N MET A 1 21.87 8.92 9.75
CA MET A 1 20.59 8.79 9.03
C MET A 1 20.62 7.45 8.29
N LEU A 2 19.66 6.58 8.57
CA LEU A 2 19.54 5.27 7.93
C LEU A 2 18.97 5.44 6.52
N LYS A 3 19.66 4.88 5.49
CA LYS A 3 19.17 4.88 4.10
C LYS A 3 18.56 3.54 3.76
N ILE A 4 17.37 3.57 3.17
CA ILE A 4 16.61 2.38 2.77
C ILE A 4 16.11 2.58 1.36
N THR A 5 16.30 1.60 0.48
CA THR A 5 15.68 1.63 -0.85
C THR A 5 14.20 1.28 -0.73
N LEU A 6 13.33 2.21 -1.15
CA LEU A 6 11.89 1.99 -1.24
C LEU A 6 11.57 1.44 -2.64
N ALA A 7 11.34 0.14 -2.71
CA ALA A 7 11.12 -0.61 -3.95
C ALA A 7 9.70 -0.38 -4.53
N THR A 8 9.48 0.80 -5.08
CA THR A 8 8.21 1.19 -5.70
C THR A 8 8.43 2.17 -6.86
N GLY A 9 7.60 2.06 -7.90
CA GLY A 9 7.46 3.08 -8.95
C GLY A 9 6.27 4.03 -8.74
N ASN A 10 5.51 3.88 -7.65
CA ASN A 10 4.30 4.66 -7.40
C ASN A 10 4.58 5.89 -6.53
N LEU A 11 4.60 7.08 -7.14
CA LEU A 11 4.90 8.34 -6.46
C LEU A 11 3.91 8.68 -5.34
N HIS A 12 2.62 8.31 -5.45
CA HIS A 12 1.65 8.52 -4.38
C HIS A 12 2.00 7.73 -3.11
N LYS A 13 2.51 6.50 -3.27
CA LYS A 13 3.00 5.71 -2.14
C LYS A 13 4.22 6.36 -1.49
N VAL A 14 5.13 6.90 -2.30
CA VAL A 14 6.32 7.61 -1.82
C VAL A 14 5.93 8.82 -0.98
N GLU A 15 4.94 9.61 -1.44
CA GLU A 15 4.45 10.78 -0.69
C GLU A 15 3.85 10.38 0.67
N GLU A 16 3.00 9.34 0.70
CA GLU A 16 2.40 8.84 1.94
C GLU A 16 3.45 8.32 2.92
N ILE A 17 4.42 7.53 2.43
CA ILE A 17 5.48 6.97 3.26
C ILE A 17 6.36 8.07 3.85
N ASN A 18 6.78 9.05 3.05
CA ASN A 18 7.62 10.15 3.50
C ASN A 18 6.90 11.04 4.52
N LEU A 19 5.58 11.26 4.36
CA LEU A 19 4.80 12.02 5.33
C LEU A 19 4.81 11.35 6.71
N ILE A 20 4.59 10.04 6.76
CA ILE A 20 4.54 9.26 8.01
C ILE A 20 5.93 9.13 8.64
N ALA A 21 6.96 8.91 7.81
CA ALA A 21 8.32 8.69 8.29
C ALA A 21 9.09 9.97 8.65
N LYS A 22 8.50 11.15 8.48
CA LYS A 22 9.16 12.45 8.61
C LYS A 22 9.91 12.66 9.94
N GLU A 23 9.40 12.09 11.03
CA GLU A 23 9.99 12.25 12.38
C GLU A 23 11.07 11.17 12.69
N TYR A 24 11.26 10.22 11.79
CA TYR A 24 12.25 9.17 11.93
C TYR A 24 13.55 9.56 11.21
N ASN A 25 14.68 9.21 11.78
CA ASN A 25 15.99 9.48 11.19
C ASN A 25 16.28 8.46 10.04
N ILE A 26 15.36 8.37 9.06
CA ILE A 26 15.37 7.43 7.94
C ILE A 26 15.21 8.23 6.65
N GLU A 27 16.02 7.91 5.65
CA GLU A 27 15.93 8.42 4.27
C GLU A 27 15.50 7.28 3.35
N PHE A 28 14.34 7.42 2.73
CA PHE A 28 13.91 6.51 1.66
C PHE A 28 14.43 7.00 0.32
N VAL A 29 15.19 6.15 -0.37
CA VAL A 29 15.69 6.39 -1.72
C VAL A 29 14.97 5.48 -2.71
N LEU A 30 14.69 5.97 -3.91
CA LEU A 30 14.07 5.16 -4.96
C LEU A 30 15.12 4.29 -5.66
N PRO A 31 14.72 3.14 -6.24
CA PRO A 31 15.59 2.34 -7.08
C PRO A 31 16.15 3.18 -8.24
N GLU A 32 17.42 3.00 -8.56
CA GLU A 32 18.03 3.61 -9.74
C GLU A 32 17.67 2.80 -11.00
N GLY A 33 17.41 3.51 -12.10
CA GLY A 33 17.09 2.89 -13.37
C GLY A 33 15.67 2.34 -13.48
N GLU A 34 15.48 1.36 -14.38
CA GLU A 34 14.17 0.77 -14.64
C GLU A 34 13.77 -0.19 -13.51
N PHE A 35 12.65 0.11 -12.85
CA PHE A 35 12.08 -0.72 -11.80
C PHE A 35 10.81 -1.41 -12.32
N ASN A 36 10.97 -2.63 -12.83
CA ASN A 36 9.88 -3.44 -13.39
C ASN A 36 9.92 -4.89 -12.84
N PRO A 37 9.67 -5.09 -11.54
CA PRO A 37 9.63 -6.43 -10.96
C PRO A 37 8.46 -7.25 -11.49
N VAL A 38 8.67 -8.55 -11.65
CA VAL A 38 7.59 -9.50 -11.90
C VAL A 38 6.85 -9.74 -10.60
N GLU A 39 5.55 -9.43 -10.59
CA GLU A 39 4.65 -9.64 -9.46
C GLU A 39 3.76 -10.87 -9.75
N ASP A 40 4.32 -12.07 -9.52
CA ASP A 40 3.68 -13.37 -9.75
C ASP A 40 3.31 -14.10 -8.45
N GLY A 41 3.41 -13.41 -7.32
CA GLY A 41 2.99 -13.91 -6.02
C GLY A 41 1.47 -14.12 -5.94
N VAL A 42 1.06 -15.08 -5.12
CA VAL A 42 -0.36 -15.45 -4.93
C VAL A 42 -1.03 -14.64 -3.81
N ASN A 43 -0.27 -13.82 -3.08
CA ASN A 43 -0.75 -12.93 -2.03
C ASN A 43 0.07 -11.64 -1.97
N PHE A 44 -0.37 -10.69 -1.14
CA PHE A 44 0.29 -9.38 -1.01
C PHE A 44 1.72 -9.47 -0.44
N LEU A 45 2.00 -10.37 0.50
CA LEU A 45 3.34 -10.53 1.08
C LEU A 45 4.33 -11.05 0.04
N GLU A 46 3.94 -12.03 -0.75
CA GLU A 46 4.78 -12.56 -1.82
C GLU A 46 5.09 -11.49 -2.88
N ASN A 47 4.08 -10.70 -3.31
CA ASN A 47 4.32 -9.62 -4.25
C ASN A 47 5.22 -8.52 -3.66
N ALA A 48 5.04 -8.16 -2.38
CA ALA A 48 5.95 -7.23 -1.69
C ALA A 48 7.38 -7.79 -1.65
N TYR A 49 7.53 -9.08 -1.32
CA TYR A 49 8.84 -9.74 -1.36
C TYR A 49 9.47 -9.72 -2.76
N CYS A 50 8.74 -10.08 -3.80
CA CYS A 50 9.24 -10.02 -5.19
C CYS A 50 9.81 -8.65 -5.54
N LYS A 51 9.13 -7.58 -5.16
CA LYS A 51 9.59 -6.19 -5.36
C LYS A 51 10.84 -5.86 -4.56
N ALA A 52 10.86 -6.18 -3.27
CA ALA A 52 12.01 -5.92 -2.40
C ALA A 52 13.25 -6.69 -2.86
N ASN A 53 13.09 -7.99 -3.18
CA ASN A 53 14.15 -8.86 -3.68
C ASN A 53 14.65 -8.43 -5.07
N PHE A 54 13.78 -7.89 -5.94
CA PHE A 54 14.20 -7.31 -7.22
C PHE A 54 15.10 -6.08 -6.99
N ALA A 55 14.69 -5.18 -6.09
CA ALA A 55 15.45 -3.98 -5.77
C ALA A 55 16.80 -4.28 -5.10
N SER A 56 16.89 -5.34 -4.27
CA SER A 56 18.11 -5.70 -3.55
C SER A 56 19.28 -6.06 -4.50
N LYS A 57 18.98 -6.49 -5.72
CA LYS A 57 20.00 -6.79 -6.74
C LYS A 57 20.80 -5.58 -7.17
N SER A 58 20.31 -4.36 -6.93
CA SER A 58 21.04 -3.12 -7.22
C SER A 58 22.21 -2.87 -6.24
N GLN A 59 22.20 -3.49 -5.07
CA GLN A 59 23.19 -3.29 -3.98
C GLN A 59 23.36 -1.81 -3.56
N ALA A 60 22.34 -0.97 -3.78
CA ALA A 60 22.40 0.47 -3.55
C ALA A 60 22.37 0.85 -2.06
N THR A 61 21.69 0.02 -1.24
CA THR A 61 21.59 0.19 0.22
C THR A 61 21.71 -1.17 0.91
N ASP A 62 21.78 -1.18 2.25
CA ASP A 62 21.79 -2.44 3.01
C ASP A 62 20.38 -3.01 3.25
N LEU A 63 19.35 -2.17 3.14
CA LEU A 63 17.94 -2.53 3.38
C LEU A 63 17.05 -2.08 2.23
N TYR A 64 16.08 -2.93 1.90
CA TYR A 64 15.11 -2.70 0.82
C TYR A 64 13.70 -2.95 1.37
N LEU A 65 12.87 -1.91 1.33
CA LEU A 65 11.46 -1.97 1.71
C LEU A 65 10.58 -1.98 0.47
N ALA A 66 9.65 -2.91 0.39
CA ALA A 66 8.57 -2.87 -0.59
C ALA A 66 7.21 -2.98 0.09
N ASP A 67 6.18 -2.41 -0.54
CA ASP A 67 4.79 -2.65 -0.20
C ASP A 67 4.04 -3.26 -1.39
N ASP A 68 3.11 -4.17 -1.09
CA ASP A 68 2.03 -4.51 -2.01
C ASP A 68 0.69 -4.26 -1.32
N SER A 69 -0.26 -3.72 -2.07
CA SER A 69 -1.52 -3.27 -1.47
C SER A 69 -2.67 -3.33 -2.47
N GLY A 70 -3.86 -3.59 -1.95
CA GLY A 70 -5.05 -3.66 -2.76
C GLY A 70 -6.34 -3.57 -1.96
N LEU A 71 -7.43 -3.47 -2.70
CA LEU A 71 -8.80 -3.46 -2.20
C LEU A 71 -9.37 -4.87 -2.27
N CYS A 72 -9.89 -5.35 -1.16
CA CYS A 72 -10.59 -6.63 -1.07
C CYS A 72 -12.06 -6.38 -0.71
N VAL A 73 -12.99 -6.84 -1.54
CA VAL A 73 -14.45 -6.68 -1.34
C VAL A 73 -15.05 -8.03 -0.99
N GLU A 74 -15.74 -8.12 0.15
CA GLU A 74 -16.28 -9.39 0.66
C GLU A 74 -17.27 -10.04 -0.30
N ALA A 75 -18.22 -9.26 -0.82
CA ALA A 75 -19.20 -9.74 -1.80
C ALA A 75 -18.63 -10.23 -3.13
N LEU A 76 -17.33 -10.00 -3.36
CA LEU A 76 -16.61 -10.43 -4.56
C LEU A 76 -15.47 -11.43 -4.23
N ASP A 77 -15.63 -12.18 -3.13
CA ASP A 77 -14.64 -13.17 -2.67
C ASP A 77 -13.22 -12.59 -2.55
N GLY A 78 -13.12 -11.32 -2.15
CA GLY A 78 -11.86 -10.59 -1.99
C GLY A 78 -11.34 -9.93 -3.28
N ALA A 79 -12.04 -10.05 -4.42
CA ALA A 79 -11.61 -9.31 -5.61
C ALA A 79 -11.82 -7.79 -5.41
N PRO A 80 -11.01 -6.93 -6.08
CA PRO A 80 -9.90 -7.22 -6.99
C PRO A 80 -8.61 -7.72 -6.33
N GLY A 81 -8.41 -7.59 -5.02
CA GLY A 81 -7.29 -8.14 -4.27
C GLY A 81 -5.93 -7.71 -4.81
N ILE A 82 -5.02 -8.66 -5.02
CA ILE A 82 -3.69 -8.41 -5.60
C ILE A 82 -3.74 -7.86 -7.04
N HIS A 83 -4.89 -7.93 -7.70
CA HIS A 83 -5.10 -7.38 -9.04
C HIS A 83 -5.64 -5.94 -9.04
N SER A 84 -5.71 -5.28 -7.86
CA SER A 84 -6.30 -3.94 -7.71
C SER A 84 -5.75 -2.90 -8.69
N ALA A 85 -4.44 -2.86 -8.87
CA ALA A 85 -3.80 -1.92 -9.79
C ALA A 85 -4.05 -2.25 -11.28
N ARG A 86 -4.31 -3.53 -11.59
CA ARG A 86 -4.48 -4.06 -12.94
C ARG A 86 -5.95 -4.36 -13.29
N TYR A 87 -6.89 -4.01 -12.41
CA TYR A 87 -8.31 -4.33 -12.58
C TYR A 87 -8.95 -3.66 -13.79
N ALA A 88 -8.44 -2.47 -14.18
CA ALA A 88 -8.68 -1.79 -15.45
C ALA A 88 -7.52 -0.81 -15.75
N PRO A 89 -7.40 -0.28 -16.98
CA PRO A 89 -6.26 0.53 -17.40
C PRO A 89 -6.05 1.80 -16.57
N SER A 90 -7.11 2.55 -16.28
CA SER A 90 -7.02 3.81 -15.52
C SER A 90 -7.71 3.70 -14.14
N ALA A 91 -7.38 4.61 -13.23
CA ALA A 91 -8.05 4.69 -11.93
C ALA A 91 -9.56 4.89 -12.07
N LYS A 92 -9.99 5.75 -12.98
CA LYS A 92 -11.41 6.00 -13.24
C LYS A 92 -12.12 4.76 -13.77
N GLU A 93 -11.51 4.03 -14.68
CA GLU A 93 -12.08 2.80 -15.22
C GLU A 93 -12.14 1.70 -14.17
N ARG A 94 -11.15 1.61 -13.27
CA ARG A 94 -11.17 0.67 -12.13
C ARG A 94 -12.34 0.94 -11.20
N ILE A 95 -12.57 2.23 -10.84
CA ILE A 95 -13.71 2.65 -10.03
C ILE A 95 -15.03 2.30 -10.72
N ASN A 96 -15.20 2.70 -11.98
CA ASN A 96 -16.42 2.45 -12.74
C ASN A 96 -16.71 0.95 -12.85
N LYS A 97 -15.70 0.14 -13.14
CA LYS A 97 -15.83 -1.31 -13.23
C LYS A 97 -16.30 -1.91 -11.91
N LEU A 98 -15.70 -1.48 -10.78
CA LEU A 98 -16.08 -1.98 -9.47
C LEU A 98 -17.50 -1.57 -9.10
N LEU A 99 -17.87 -0.31 -9.29
CA LEU A 99 -19.24 0.17 -9.02
C LEU A 99 -20.28 -0.56 -9.86
N ASN A 100 -19.99 -0.84 -11.14
CA ASN A 100 -20.89 -1.60 -12.01
C ASN A 100 -21.08 -3.04 -11.52
N VAL A 101 -20.00 -3.73 -11.13
CA VAL A 101 -20.08 -5.09 -10.58
C VAL A 101 -20.84 -5.11 -9.25
N MET A 102 -20.71 -4.07 -8.45
CA MET A 102 -21.38 -3.92 -7.16
C MET A 102 -22.82 -3.40 -7.24
N GLN A 103 -23.34 -3.15 -8.45
CA GLN A 103 -24.69 -2.65 -8.62
C GLN A 103 -25.74 -3.64 -8.11
N GLY A 104 -26.64 -3.18 -7.22
CA GLY A 104 -27.68 -4.02 -6.61
C GLY A 104 -27.19 -4.95 -5.48
N ILE A 105 -25.89 -5.02 -5.21
CA ILE A 105 -25.32 -5.79 -4.11
C ILE A 105 -25.46 -4.97 -2.81
N LYS A 106 -26.14 -5.55 -1.80
CA LYS A 106 -26.35 -4.92 -0.48
C LYS A 106 -25.14 -5.07 0.44
N GLU A 107 -24.46 -6.22 0.36
CA GLU A 107 -23.24 -6.46 1.11
C GLU A 107 -22.10 -5.64 0.49
N ARG A 108 -21.63 -4.66 1.24
CA ARG A 108 -20.64 -3.71 0.71
C ARG A 108 -19.35 -3.67 1.52
N ASN A 109 -19.20 -4.57 2.51
CA ASN A 109 -18.00 -4.64 3.30
C ASN A 109 -16.77 -4.86 2.43
N ALA A 110 -15.74 -4.12 2.76
CA ALA A 110 -14.47 -4.17 2.06
C ALA A 110 -13.33 -3.79 3.00
N LYS A 111 -12.12 -4.13 2.60
CA LYS A 111 -10.92 -3.69 3.28
C LYS A 111 -9.82 -3.33 2.30
N PHE A 112 -9.07 -2.30 2.60
CA PHE A 112 -7.76 -2.13 2.03
C PHE A 112 -6.75 -2.97 2.80
N VAL A 113 -5.87 -3.64 2.08
CA VAL A 113 -4.75 -4.43 2.61
C VAL A 113 -3.43 -3.80 2.19
N CYS A 114 -2.46 -3.74 3.08
CA CYS A 114 -1.08 -3.40 2.77
C CYS A 114 -0.15 -4.41 3.44
N ALA A 115 0.62 -5.11 2.63
CA ALA A 115 1.74 -5.93 3.07
C ALA A 115 3.05 -5.18 2.83
N MET A 116 3.96 -5.21 3.80
CA MET A 116 5.30 -4.63 3.67
C MET A 116 6.35 -5.68 4.02
N VAL A 117 7.42 -5.70 3.24
CA VAL A 117 8.55 -6.63 3.43
C VAL A 117 9.84 -5.84 3.39
N ILE A 118 10.72 -6.06 4.38
CA ILE A 118 12.10 -5.60 4.38
C ILE A 118 13.00 -6.80 4.09
N VAL A 119 13.88 -6.64 3.12
CA VAL A 119 14.97 -7.59 2.86
C VAL A 119 16.33 -6.91 2.99
N ASP A 120 17.36 -7.74 3.25
CA ASP A 120 18.75 -7.29 3.15
C ASP A 120 19.24 -7.32 1.68
N LYS A 121 20.49 -6.96 1.49
CA LYS A 121 21.14 -6.94 0.16
C LYS A 121 21.32 -8.33 -0.47
N GLU A 122 21.21 -9.41 0.30
CA GLU A 122 21.18 -10.78 -0.17
C GLU A 122 19.76 -11.28 -0.48
N GLY A 123 18.72 -10.44 -0.28
CA GLY A 123 17.33 -10.79 -0.51
C GLY A 123 16.68 -11.62 0.61
N ARG A 124 17.32 -11.74 1.78
CA ARG A 124 16.75 -12.45 2.93
C ARG A 124 15.73 -11.56 3.63
N ILE A 125 14.56 -12.11 3.94
CA ILE A 125 13.53 -11.39 4.68
C ILE A 125 14.01 -11.13 6.11
N LEU A 126 14.01 -9.86 6.50
CA LEU A 126 14.33 -9.40 7.85
C LEU A 126 13.08 -9.05 8.66
N PHE A 127 12.06 -8.55 7.98
CA PHE A 127 10.79 -8.18 8.60
C PHE A 127 9.67 -8.22 7.55
N GLU A 128 8.50 -8.67 7.98
CA GLU A 128 7.28 -8.62 7.19
C GLU A 128 6.07 -8.27 8.06
N VAL A 129 5.11 -7.57 7.49
CA VAL A 129 3.88 -7.18 8.17
C VAL A 129 2.77 -6.99 7.15
N GLN A 130 1.54 -7.35 7.55
CA GLN A 130 0.33 -7.02 6.81
C GLN A 130 -0.67 -6.35 7.73
N LYS A 131 -1.25 -5.25 7.28
CA LYS A 131 -2.31 -4.51 7.99
C LYS A 131 -3.48 -4.21 7.08
N GLU A 132 -4.61 -4.01 7.70
CA GLU A 132 -5.89 -3.81 7.02
C GLU A 132 -6.57 -2.53 7.53
N CYS A 133 -7.25 -1.85 6.63
CA CYS A 133 -8.19 -0.77 6.96
C CYS A 133 -9.57 -1.23 6.52
N HIS A 134 -10.46 -1.50 7.48
CA HIS A 134 -11.81 -1.97 7.20
C HIS A 134 -12.76 -0.81 6.88
N GLY A 135 -13.72 -1.07 5.99
CA GLY A 135 -14.68 -0.10 5.54
C GLY A 135 -15.73 -0.71 4.62
N ALA A 136 -16.32 0.09 3.76
CA ALA A 136 -17.34 -0.33 2.80
C ALA A 136 -17.19 0.38 1.47
N ILE A 137 -17.70 -0.24 0.40
CA ILE A 137 -17.76 0.38 -0.93
C ILE A 137 -18.99 1.28 -1.01
N LEU A 138 -18.79 2.54 -1.35
CA LEU A 138 -19.85 3.50 -1.64
C LEU A 138 -20.55 3.18 -2.96
N GLU A 139 -21.75 3.72 -3.16
CA GLU A 139 -22.48 3.60 -4.43
C GLU A 139 -21.99 4.61 -5.48
N GLU A 140 -21.38 5.70 -5.03
CA GLU A 140 -20.83 6.78 -5.86
C GLU A 140 -19.52 7.32 -5.25
N GLU A 141 -18.76 8.07 -6.05
CA GLU A 141 -17.53 8.71 -5.60
C GLU A 141 -17.82 9.87 -4.65
N ARG A 142 -17.02 9.98 -3.58
CA ARG A 142 -17.03 11.08 -2.62
C ARG A 142 -15.61 11.54 -2.35
N GLY A 143 -15.41 12.88 -2.38
CA GLY A 143 -14.10 13.48 -2.20
C GLY A 143 -13.24 13.45 -3.49
N CYS A 144 -12.12 14.16 -3.44
CA CYS A 144 -11.20 14.30 -4.57
C CYS A 144 -9.73 14.08 -4.19
N GLY A 145 -9.46 13.74 -2.94
CA GLY A 145 -8.11 13.44 -2.45
C GLY A 145 -7.68 12.00 -2.72
N GLY A 146 -6.42 11.71 -2.38
CA GLY A 146 -5.89 10.36 -2.48
C GLY A 146 -5.69 9.85 -3.90
N PHE A 147 -5.79 8.54 -4.09
CA PHE A 147 -5.62 7.86 -5.38
C PHE A 147 -6.33 6.50 -5.42
N GLY A 148 -6.39 5.90 -6.60
CA GLY A 148 -6.95 4.57 -6.78
C GLY A 148 -8.43 4.49 -6.46
N TYR A 149 -8.82 3.67 -5.49
CA TYR A 149 -10.20 3.45 -5.06
C TYR A 149 -10.63 4.35 -3.88
N ASP A 150 -9.79 5.28 -3.43
CA ASP A 150 -10.08 6.15 -2.28
C ASP A 150 -11.45 6.85 -2.36
N PRO A 151 -11.92 7.35 -3.54
CA PRO A 151 -13.22 8.02 -3.63
C PRO A 151 -14.43 7.14 -3.36
N ILE A 152 -14.31 5.83 -3.50
CA ILE A 152 -15.40 4.87 -3.27
C ILE A 152 -15.22 4.00 -2.04
N PHE A 153 -14.15 4.20 -1.26
CA PHE A 153 -13.91 3.47 -0.04
C PHE A 153 -14.28 4.28 1.20
N PHE A 154 -15.36 3.90 1.87
CA PHE A 154 -15.85 4.53 3.09
C PHE A 154 -15.12 3.99 4.31
N VAL A 155 -14.45 4.86 5.05
CA VAL A 155 -13.75 4.52 6.29
C VAL A 155 -14.74 4.65 7.44
N THR A 156 -15.27 3.53 7.91
CA THR A 156 -16.35 3.50 8.93
C THR A 156 -15.95 4.24 10.20
N SER A 157 -14.71 4.13 10.65
CA SER A 157 -14.21 4.79 11.87
C SER A 157 -14.15 6.33 11.77
N GLN A 158 -14.12 6.86 10.55
CA GLN A 158 -14.02 8.30 10.27
C GLN A 158 -15.33 8.90 9.75
N ASN A 159 -16.29 8.06 9.37
CA ASN A 159 -17.55 8.46 8.71
C ASN A 159 -17.33 9.30 7.43
N LEU A 160 -16.24 9.05 6.71
CA LEU A 160 -15.79 9.74 5.49
C LEU A 160 -15.29 8.72 4.47
N SER A 161 -15.29 9.07 3.18
CA SER A 161 -14.51 8.31 2.22
C SER A 161 -13.01 8.55 2.45
N MET A 162 -12.18 7.61 2.01
CA MET A 162 -10.71 7.75 2.10
C MET A 162 -10.23 9.01 1.35
N ALA A 163 -10.94 9.44 0.29
CA ALA A 163 -10.64 10.64 -0.49
C ALA A 163 -11.12 11.95 0.15
N GLU A 164 -11.99 11.89 1.17
CA GLU A 164 -12.41 13.05 1.95
C GLU A 164 -11.49 13.33 3.13
N LEU A 165 -10.65 12.35 3.52
CA LEU A 165 -9.69 12.52 4.61
C LEU A 165 -8.57 13.49 4.23
N SER A 166 -8.12 14.31 5.18
CA SER A 166 -6.86 15.03 5.04
C SER A 166 -5.69 14.04 4.97
N LYS A 167 -4.53 14.50 4.49
CA LYS A 167 -3.31 13.66 4.45
C LYS A 167 -2.93 13.17 5.85
N GLU A 168 -3.08 14.01 6.86
CA GLU A 168 -2.78 13.71 8.27
C GLU A 168 -3.78 12.69 8.84
N GLN A 169 -5.07 12.83 8.55
CA GLN A 169 -6.09 11.86 8.95
C GLN A 169 -5.84 10.50 8.29
N LYS A 170 -5.57 10.49 6.97
CA LYS A 170 -5.25 9.26 6.23
C LYS A 170 -3.99 8.58 6.77
N ALA A 171 -2.97 9.35 7.17
CA ALA A 171 -1.74 8.85 7.79
C ALA A 171 -1.95 8.18 9.15
N GLN A 172 -3.11 8.35 9.79
CA GLN A 172 -3.44 7.69 11.06
C GLN A 172 -4.22 6.38 10.89
N VAL A 173 -5.02 6.25 9.83
CA VAL A 173 -6.01 5.17 9.72
C VAL A 173 -5.81 4.25 8.51
N SER A 174 -5.03 4.66 7.50
CA SER A 174 -4.89 3.87 6.30
C SER A 174 -4.10 2.57 6.54
N HIS A 175 -4.43 1.54 5.76
CA HIS A 175 -3.71 0.27 5.73
C HIS A 175 -2.18 0.44 5.60
N ARG A 176 -1.74 1.38 4.73
CA ARG A 176 -0.31 1.69 4.54
C ARG A 176 0.29 2.36 5.77
N ALA A 177 -0.41 3.30 6.39
CA ALA A 177 0.05 3.94 7.60
C ALA A 177 0.22 2.93 8.75
N LEU A 178 -0.75 2.05 8.93
CA LEU A 178 -0.69 1.02 9.95
C LEU A 178 0.47 0.05 9.74
N ALA A 179 0.71 -0.39 8.49
CA ALA A 179 1.83 -1.27 8.16
C ALA A 179 3.18 -0.55 8.32
N LEU A 180 3.28 0.69 7.84
CA LEU A 180 4.52 1.47 7.91
C LEU A 180 4.92 1.78 9.36
N ASN A 181 3.97 2.07 10.24
CA ASN A 181 4.27 2.30 11.65
C ASN A 181 4.96 1.09 12.30
N GLU A 182 4.52 -0.13 12.00
CA GLU A 182 5.20 -1.35 12.47
C GLU A 182 6.63 -1.47 11.90
N VAL A 183 6.78 -1.18 10.60
CA VAL A 183 8.10 -1.14 9.94
C VAL A 183 9.02 -0.13 10.63
N LEU A 184 8.54 1.10 10.87
CA LEU A 184 9.32 2.15 11.50
C LEU A 184 9.69 1.83 12.95
N MET A 185 8.79 1.21 13.70
CA MET A 185 9.08 0.72 15.06
C MET A 185 10.16 -0.37 15.03
N TRP A 186 10.06 -1.32 14.11
CA TRP A 186 11.06 -2.37 13.96
C TRP A 186 12.43 -1.80 13.56
N LEU A 187 12.47 -0.86 12.60
CA LEU A 187 13.71 -0.19 12.17
C LEU A 187 14.35 0.60 13.32
N LYS A 188 13.52 1.33 14.08
CA LYS A 188 14.01 2.08 15.26
C LYS A 188 14.67 1.18 16.28
N ASN A 189 14.10 0.02 16.55
CA ASN A 189 14.62 -0.90 17.54
C ASN A 189 15.89 -1.65 17.10
N ASN A 190 16.11 -1.82 15.79
CA ASN A 190 17.19 -2.66 15.26
C ASN A 190 18.31 -1.87 14.56
N TYR A 191 18.04 -0.68 14.03
CA TYR A 191 18.97 0.05 13.15
C TYR A 191 19.16 1.54 13.49
N VAL A 192 18.26 2.17 14.22
CA VAL A 192 18.35 3.60 14.56
C VAL A 192 18.76 3.73 16.03
N LYS A 193 19.96 4.24 16.25
CA LYS A 193 20.50 4.57 17.58
C LYS A 193 20.19 6.00 17.95
#